data_e12e9f9c3ccc8be1e3fe3c8c0c04542e
#
_entry.id   e12e9f9c3ccc8be1e3fe3c8c0c04542e
#
_cell.length_a   1.000
_cell.length_b   1.000
_cell.length_c   1.000
_cell.angle_alpha   90.00
_cell.angle_beta   90.00
_cell.angle_gamma   90.00
#
_symmetry.space_group_name_H-M   'P 1'
#
loop_
_entity.id
_entity.type
_entity.pdbx_description
1 polymer ?
#
loop_
_entity_poly.entity_id
_entity_poly.type
_entity_poly.pdbx_seq_one_letter_code
_entity_poly.pdbx_strand_id
1 'polypeptide(L)'
;MNEPPALLRPEVAAKFKDRAVVASYRHRPPYPPQTFDILAGLITDEPRTVLDLGCGTGFVARPLAPLVDRIDALDVSPTMIEAGKRLPGGDHARLTWIVGRAGDAAALRPPYALVTAGDSLHWMDWDVVVPRLANALSPSGALAILGVGGKVATEDQAFHQGVLDLIRRHTTFNEWRPDFDLVAELERRGLFREHGRAETDAVPFRQAVDEYVESFHARASLSWERMAPDDAAAFDSALRQLVVQRVGDAVELAVHATIVWGKPVRS
;
A
#
# COMPACT_ATOMS: atom_id res chain seq x y z
N MET A 1 0.65 2.10 27.54
CA MET A 1 0.25 1.56 26.20
C MET A 1 0.50 2.68 25.21
N ASN A 2 1.46 2.52 24.29
CA ASN A 2 1.65 3.51 23.24
C ASN A 2 0.50 3.34 22.24
N GLU A 3 -0.40 4.31 22.18
CA GLU A 3 -1.39 4.37 21.11
C GLU A 3 -0.67 4.37 19.74
N PRO A 4 -1.23 3.67 18.73
CA PRO A 4 -0.71 3.79 17.38
C PRO A 4 -0.71 5.28 16.98
N PRO A 5 0.27 5.71 16.14
CA PRO A 5 0.28 7.07 15.63
C PRO A 5 -1.09 7.47 15.09
N ALA A 6 -1.50 8.72 15.25
CA ALA A 6 -2.84 9.18 14.80
C ALA A 6 -3.12 8.89 13.31
N LEU A 7 -2.07 8.76 12.51
CA LEU A 7 -2.08 8.30 11.12
C LEU A 7 -2.65 6.89 10.93
N LEU A 8 -2.56 6.03 11.94
CA LEU A 8 -2.90 4.61 11.85
C LEU A 8 -4.28 4.31 12.47
N ARG A 9 -5.11 5.33 12.65
CA ARG A 9 -6.46 5.14 13.20
C ARG A 9 -7.44 4.73 12.10
N PRO A 10 -8.35 3.77 12.37
CA PRO A 10 -9.35 3.29 11.39
C PRO A 10 -10.22 4.39 10.76
N GLU A 11 -10.43 5.51 11.46
CA GLU A 11 -11.19 6.66 10.95
C GLU A 11 -10.47 7.34 9.77
N VAL A 12 -9.15 7.18 9.70
CA VAL A 12 -8.34 7.71 8.61
C VAL A 12 -8.49 6.84 7.37
N ALA A 13 -8.57 5.51 7.53
CA ALA A 13 -8.84 4.57 6.45
C ALA A 13 -10.21 4.83 5.78
N ALA A 14 -11.21 5.27 6.55
CA ALA A 14 -12.54 5.57 6.01
C ALA A 14 -12.55 6.72 4.99
N LYS A 15 -11.50 7.51 4.90
CA LYS A 15 -11.38 8.68 4.01
C LYS A 15 -10.82 8.33 2.61
N PHE A 16 -10.32 7.12 2.39
CA PHE A 16 -10.00 6.61 1.03
C PHE A 16 -11.25 6.32 0.17
N LYS A 17 -12.43 6.78 0.60
CA LYS A 17 -13.69 6.63 -0.14
C LYS A 17 -13.87 7.69 -1.22
N ASP A 18 -13.04 8.71 -1.24
CA ASP A 18 -13.23 9.89 -2.06
C ASP A 18 -12.72 9.70 -3.49
N ARG A 19 -13.48 10.19 -4.47
CA ARG A 19 -13.16 10.03 -5.90
C ARG A 19 -11.84 10.69 -6.30
N ALA A 20 -11.44 11.75 -5.60
CA ALA A 20 -10.20 12.47 -5.88
C ALA A 20 -8.98 11.61 -5.53
N VAL A 21 -8.97 10.94 -4.36
CA VAL A 21 -7.90 10.00 -3.99
C VAL A 21 -7.77 8.89 -5.04
N VAL A 22 -8.90 8.33 -5.52
CA VAL A 22 -8.87 7.29 -6.57
C VAL A 22 -8.25 7.80 -7.86
N ALA A 23 -8.48 9.06 -8.24
CA ALA A 23 -7.89 9.66 -9.43
C ALA A 23 -6.36 9.81 -9.29
N SER A 24 -5.88 10.27 -8.15
CA SER A 24 -4.44 10.42 -7.86
C SER A 24 -3.75 9.05 -7.69
N TYR A 25 -4.50 8.02 -7.26
CA TYR A 25 -3.96 6.70 -6.96
C TYR A 25 -3.33 6.01 -8.18
N ARG A 26 -3.82 6.28 -9.39
CA ARG A 26 -3.25 5.77 -10.66
C ARG A 26 -1.81 6.22 -10.91
N HIS A 27 -1.39 7.32 -10.29
CA HIS A 27 -0.04 7.86 -10.43
C HIS A 27 0.95 7.31 -9.41
N ARG A 28 0.52 6.41 -8.51
CA ARG A 28 1.47 5.70 -7.62
C ARG A 28 2.35 4.76 -8.43
N PRO A 29 3.64 4.63 -8.06
CA PRO A 29 4.50 3.60 -8.66
C PRO A 29 3.91 2.21 -8.48
N PRO A 30 3.92 1.35 -9.53
CA PRO A 30 3.49 -0.04 -9.42
C PRO A 30 4.52 -0.88 -8.65
N TYR A 31 4.09 -2.02 -8.12
CA TYR A 31 5.02 -3.02 -7.61
C TYR A 31 5.87 -3.59 -8.74
N PRO A 32 7.22 -3.74 -8.59
CA PRO A 32 8.06 -4.43 -9.57
C PRO A 32 7.56 -5.85 -9.85
N PRO A 33 7.71 -6.38 -11.08
CA PRO A 33 7.25 -7.73 -11.44
C PRO A 33 7.79 -8.83 -10.52
N GLN A 34 9.04 -8.73 -10.09
CA GLN A 34 9.69 -9.66 -9.16
C GLN A 34 8.92 -9.85 -7.84
N THR A 35 8.14 -8.83 -7.42
CA THR A 35 7.26 -8.93 -6.24
C THR A 35 6.30 -10.11 -6.36
N PHE A 36 5.72 -10.32 -7.53
CA PHE A 36 4.71 -11.36 -7.76
C PHE A 36 5.33 -12.76 -7.83
N ASP A 37 6.56 -12.87 -8.32
CA ASP A 37 7.32 -14.12 -8.31
C ASP A 37 7.66 -14.53 -6.86
N ILE A 38 8.09 -13.57 -6.04
CA ILE A 38 8.34 -13.80 -4.61
C ILE A 38 7.05 -14.24 -3.91
N LEU A 39 5.94 -13.50 -4.08
CA LEU A 39 4.66 -13.85 -3.46
C LEU A 39 4.16 -15.23 -3.89
N ALA A 40 4.24 -15.55 -5.19
CA ALA A 40 3.85 -16.86 -5.70
C ALA A 40 4.73 -17.99 -5.12
N GLY A 41 6.02 -17.72 -4.88
CA GLY A 41 6.95 -18.66 -4.26
C GLY A 41 6.67 -18.92 -2.77
N LEU A 42 5.99 -18.01 -2.07
CA LEU A 42 5.59 -18.19 -0.67
C LEU A 42 4.40 -19.15 -0.51
N ILE A 43 3.64 -19.41 -1.58
CA ILE A 43 2.44 -20.25 -1.54
C ILE A 43 2.86 -21.71 -1.71
N THR A 44 2.78 -22.47 -0.61
CA THR A 44 3.13 -23.90 -0.57
C THR A 44 1.93 -24.81 -0.37
N ASP A 45 0.80 -24.28 0.10
CA ASP A 45 -0.44 -25.04 0.32
C ASP A 45 -1.34 -24.97 -0.94
N GLU A 46 -2.09 -26.07 -1.14
CA GLU A 46 -3.10 -26.17 -2.19
C GLU A 46 -4.52 -26.23 -1.58
N PRO A 47 -5.52 -25.64 -2.22
CA PRO A 47 -5.42 -24.80 -3.41
C PRO A 47 -4.69 -23.48 -3.11
N ARG A 48 -4.02 -22.90 -4.11
CA ARG A 48 -3.28 -21.64 -4.02
C ARG A 48 -4.24 -20.46 -3.89
N THR A 49 -4.79 -20.30 -2.69
CA THR A 49 -5.79 -19.27 -2.37
C THR A 49 -5.15 -18.08 -1.67
N VAL A 50 -5.49 -16.88 -2.12
CA VAL A 50 -4.93 -15.63 -1.60
C VAL A 50 -6.02 -14.68 -1.13
N LEU A 51 -5.74 -13.93 -0.07
CA LEU A 51 -6.49 -12.75 0.35
C LEU A 51 -5.60 -11.52 0.19
N ASP A 52 -6.00 -10.56 -0.64
CA ASP A 52 -5.37 -9.23 -0.70
C ASP A 52 -6.15 -8.26 0.19
N LEU A 53 -5.54 -7.87 1.31
CA LEU A 53 -6.18 -7.16 2.40
C LEU A 53 -5.94 -5.65 2.30
N GLY A 54 -7.01 -4.87 2.14
CA GLY A 54 -6.91 -3.45 1.82
C GLY A 54 -6.40 -3.25 0.40
N CYS A 55 -6.99 -3.98 -0.55
CA CYS A 55 -6.49 -4.13 -1.92
C CYS A 55 -6.51 -2.84 -2.74
N GLY A 56 -7.27 -1.81 -2.32
CA GLY A 56 -7.44 -0.58 -3.08
C GLY A 56 -7.94 -0.85 -4.50
N THR A 57 -7.21 -0.37 -5.51
CA THR A 57 -7.48 -0.65 -6.93
C THR A 57 -6.85 -1.96 -7.42
N GLY A 58 -6.29 -2.79 -6.53
CA GLY A 58 -5.74 -4.09 -6.84
C GLY A 58 -4.31 -4.06 -7.40
N PHE A 59 -3.45 -3.19 -6.90
CA PHE A 59 -2.03 -3.17 -7.30
C PHE A 59 -1.32 -4.50 -7.03
N VAL A 60 -1.76 -5.27 -6.03
CA VAL A 60 -1.27 -6.61 -5.75
C VAL A 60 -2.19 -7.66 -6.36
N ALA A 61 -3.51 -7.56 -6.14
CA ALA A 61 -4.47 -8.58 -6.54
C ALA A 61 -4.49 -8.87 -8.04
N ARG A 62 -4.49 -7.82 -8.88
CA ARG A 62 -4.61 -7.97 -10.34
C ARG A 62 -3.43 -8.70 -10.98
N PRO A 63 -2.15 -8.32 -10.71
CA PRO A 63 -1.02 -9.05 -11.26
C PRO A 63 -0.82 -10.45 -10.65
N LEU A 64 -1.27 -10.68 -9.41
CA LEU A 64 -1.15 -11.98 -8.75
C LEU A 64 -2.23 -12.99 -9.20
N ALA A 65 -3.39 -12.51 -9.65
CA ALA A 65 -4.50 -13.36 -10.05
C ALA A 65 -4.15 -14.46 -11.08
N PRO A 66 -3.32 -14.23 -12.11
CA PRO A 66 -2.90 -15.28 -13.05
C PRO A 66 -2.05 -16.40 -12.41
N LEU A 67 -1.41 -16.14 -11.27
CA LEU A 67 -0.41 -17.01 -10.64
C LEU A 67 -0.99 -17.91 -9.54
N VAL A 68 -2.29 -17.78 -9.23
CA VAL A 68 -2.97 -18.45 -8.11
C VAL A 68 -4.28 -19.09 -8.56
N ASP A 69 -4.90 -19.94 -7.75
CA ASP A 69 -6.20 -20.57 -8.08
C ASP A 69 -7.38 -19.64 -7.79
N ARG A 70 -7.25 -18.84 -6.74
CA ARG A 70 -8.25 -17.85 -6.33
C ARG A 70 -7.61 -16.72 -5.56
N ILE A 71 -8.04 -15.50 -5.83
CA ILE A 71 -7.68 -14.34 -5.01
C ILE A 71 -8.94 -13.54 -4.64
N ASP A 72 -9.10 -13.28 -3.37
CA ASP A 72 -10.13 -12.43 -2.79
C ASP A 72 -9.51 -11.07 -2.48
N ALA A 73 -9.95 -10.03 -3.18
CA ALA A 73 -9.46 -8.66 -3.01
C ALA A 73 -10.46 -7.87 -2.15
N LEU A 74 -10.09 -7.65 -0.88
CA LEU A 74 -10.94 -7.00 0.12
C LEU A 74 -10.53 -5.56 0.34
N ASP A 75 -11.46 -4.63 0.19
CA ASP A 75 -11.27 -3.23 0.57
C ASP A 75 -12.55 -2.63 1.17
N VAL A 76 -12.38 -1.65 2.05
CA VAL A 76 -13.51 -0.93 2.67
C VAL A 76 -14.13 0.10 1.71
N SER A 77 -13.40 0.49 0.65
CA SER A 77 -13.81 1.51 -0.31
C SER A 77 -14.44 0.92 -1.57
N PRO A 78 -15.77 1.02 -1.74
CA PRO A 78 -16.41 0.59 -2.99
C PRO A 78 -15.89 1.36 -4.19
N THR A 79 -15.49 2.63 -4.03
CA THR A 79 -14.97 3.46 -5.12
C THR A 79 -13.63 2.95 -5.63
N MET A 80 -12.73 2.51 -4.72
CA MET A 80 -11.46 1.87 -5.10
C MET A 80 -11.70 0.56 -5.86
N ILE A 81 -12.59 -0.28 -5.36
CA ILE A 81 -12.95 -1.55 -6.01
C ILE A 81 -13.53 -1.33 -7.41
N GLU A 82 -14.48 -0.41 -7.55
CA GLU A 82 -15.05 -0.10 -8.87
C GLU A 82 -14.02 0.47 -9.86
N ALA A 83 -13.05 1.23 -9.37
CA ALA A 83 -11.92 1.66 -10.20
C ALA A 83 -11.04 0.47 -10.59
N GLY A 84 -10.70 -0.39 -9.64
CA GLY A 84 -9.88 -1.58 -9.86
C GLY A 84 -10.45 -2.55 -10.90
N LYS A 85 -11.76 -2.79 -10.86
CA LYS A 85 -12.47 -3.64 -11.85
C LYS A 85 -12.32 -3.17 -13.29
N ARG A 86 -12.11 -1.85 -13.50
CA ARG A 86 -11.96 -1.25 -14.84
C ARG A 86 -10.53 -1.22 -15.35
N LEU A 87 -9.56 -1.52 -14.49
CA LEU A 87 -8.15 -1.54 -14.84
C LEU A 87 -7.76 -2.89 -15.46
N PRO A 88 -6.69 -2.96 -16.25
CA PRO A 88 -6.20 -4.23 -16.81
C PRO A 88 -6.06 -5.33 -15.76
N GLY A 89 -6.63 -6.51 -16.03
CA GLY A 89 -6.66 -7.64 -15.10
C GLY A 89 -7.71 -7.54 -13.98
N GLY A 90 -8.52 -6.49 -13.95
CA GLY A 90 -9.57 -6.30 -12.94
C GLY A 90 -10.77 -7.23 -13.10
N ASP A 91 -10.94 -7.81 -14.29
CA ASP A 91 -11.99 -8.77 -14.67
C ASP A 91 -11.49 -10.23 -14.70
N HIS A 92 -10.28 -10.50 -14.18
CA HIS A 92 -9.70 -11.83 -14.22
C HIS A 92 -10.59 -12.85 -13.48
N ALA A 93 -10.84 -14.03 -14.08
CA ALA A 93 -11.80 -15.04 -13.59
C ALA A 93 -11.48 -15.58 -12.17
N ARG A 94 -10.21 -15.52 -11.75
CA ARG A 94 -9.76 -15.97 -10.41
C ARG A 94 -9.81 -14.86 -9.36
N LEU A 95 -10.13 -13.62 -9.75
CA LEU A 95 -10.18 -12.44 -8.88
C LEU A 95 -11.63 -12.17 -8.46
N THR A 96 -11.84 -12.14 -7.16
CA THR A 96 -13.12 -11.74 -6.56
C THR A 96 -12.94 -10.47 -5.76
N TRP A 97 -13.67 -9.43 -6.12
CA TRP A 97 -13.67 -8.16 -5.40
C TRP A 97 -14.70 -8.17 -4.27
N ILE A 98 -14.29 -7.78 -3.06
CA ILE A 98 -15.12 -7.82 -1.86
C ILE A 98 -15.09 -6.43 -1.21
N VAL A 99 -16.26 -5.80 -1.07
CA VAL A 99 -16.40 -4.59 -0.25
C VAL A 99 -16.65 -5.02 1.19
N GLY A 100 -15.73 -4.68 2.09
CA GLY A 100 -15.87 -5.07 3.50
C GLY A 100 -14.70 -4.57 4.35
N ARG A 101 -14.84 -4.75 5.67
CA ARG A 101 -13.77 -4.41 6.62
C ARG A 101 -12.89 -5.62 6.86
N ALA A 102 -11.59 -5.40 7.04
CA ALA A 102 -10.62 -6.44 7.38
C ALA A 102 -11.02 -7.26 8.64
N GLY A 103 -11.78 -6.64 9.53
CA GLY A 103 -12.32 -7.27 10.72
C GLY A 103 -13.61 -8.08 10.52
N ASP A 104 -14.22 -8.14 9.33
CA ASP A 104 -15.49 -8.85 9.11
C ASP A 104 -15.22 -10.28 8.65
N ALA A 105 -15.27 -11.23 9.60
CA ALA A 105 -15.06 -12.67 9.30
C ALA A 105 -16.03 -13.21 8.23
N ALA A 106 -17.23 -12.66 8.15
CA ALA A 106 -18.24 -13.09 7.17
C ALA A 106 -17.88 -12.77 5.71
N ALA A 107 -16.97 -11.82 5.48
CA ALA A 107 -16.48 -11.47 4.15
C ALA A 107 -15.37 -12.40 3.64
N LEU A 108 -14.78 -13.21 4.51
CA LEU A 108 -13.65 -14.08 4.20
C LEU A 108 -14.10 -15.49 3.78
N ARG A 109 -13.36 -16.09 2.87
CA ARG A 109 -13.56 -17.47 2.38
C ARG A 109 -12.30 -18.33 2.64
N PRO A 110 -11.93 -18.56 3.90
CA PRO A 110 -10.75 -19.36 4.26
C PRO A 110 -10.88 -20.82 3.79
N PRO A 111 -9.77 -21.61 3.78
CA PRO A 111 -8.44 -21.18 4.16
C PRO A 111 -7.71 -20.38 3.07
N TYR A 112 -6.75 -19.54 3.47
CA TYR A 112 -5.85 -18.83 2.55
C TYR A 112 -4.42 -19.35 2.69
N ALA A 113 -3.79 -19.68 1.57
CA ALA A 113 -2.37 -20.06 1.53
C ALA A 113 -1.44 -18.83 1.66
N LEU A 114 -1.96 -17.64 1.30
CA LEU A 114 -1.25 -16.38 1.50
C LEU A 114 -2.27 -15.27 1.79
N VAL A 115 -1.94 -14.39 2.73
CA VAL A 115 -2.58 -13.09 2.89
C VAL A 115 -1.56 -12.02 2.52
N THR A 116 -1.91 -11.09 1.64
CA THR A 116 -1.10 -9.93 1.30
C THR A 116 -1.69 -8.67 1.89
N ALA A 117 -0.84 -7.74 2.35
CA ALA A 117 -1.22 -6.43 2.82
C ALA A 117 -0.23 -5.40 2.26
N GLY A 118 -0.58 -4.83 1.10
CA GLY A 118 0.25 -3.87 0.38
C GLY A 118 -0.07 -2.43 0.80
N ASP A 119 0.83 -1.78 1.52
CA ASP A 119 0.64 -0.42 2.05
C ASP A 119 -0.73 -0.21 2.74
N SER A 120 -1.26 -1.23 3.41
CA SER A 120 -2.63 -1.22 3.92
C SER A 120 -2.77 -1.57 5.40
N LEU A 121 -1.95 -2.49 5.92
CA LEU A 121 -2.12 -3.03 7.29
C LEU A 121 -2.03 -1.93 8.37
N HIS A 122 -1.26 -0.89 8.14
CA HIS A 122 -1.14 0.23 9.07
C HIS A 122 -2.43 1.05 9.29
N TRP A 123 -3.46 0.85 8.45
CA TRP A 123 -4.78 1.48 8.60
C TRP A 123 -5.78 0.65 9.42
N MET A 124 -5.38 -0.51 9.91
CA MET A 124 -6.28 -1.49 10.51
C MET A 124 -6.13 -1.57 12.02
N ASP A 125 -7.15 -2.05 12.69
CA ASP A 125 -7.08 -2.44 14.10
C ASP A 125 -6.34 -3.78 14.21
N TRP A 126 -5.05 -3.73 14.53
CA TRP A 126 -4.18 -4.91 14.53
C TRP A 126 -4.61 -5.94 15.57
N ASP A 127 -5.08 -5.51 16.75
CA ASP A 127 -5.50 -6.39 17.84
C ASP A 127 -6.75 -7.20 17.44
N VAL A 128 -7.54 -6.69 16.50
CA VAL A 128 -8.70 -7.39 15.93
C VAL A 128 -8.36 -8.16 14.67
N VAL A 129 -7.62 -7.55 13.74
CA VAL A 129 -7.41 -8.10 12.40
C VAL A 129 -6.38 -9.23 12.42
N VAL A 130 -5.24 -9.06 13.09
CA VAL A 130 -4.14 -10.02 13.00
C VAL A 130 -4.50 -11.40 13.57
N PRO A 131 -5.17 -11.53 14.75
CA PRO A 131 -5.63 -12.83 15.23
C PRO A 131 -6.65 -13.52 14.30
N ARG A 132 -7.49 -12.73 13.62
CA ARG A 132 -8.44 -13.29 12.63
C ARG A 132 -7.72 -13.83 11.40
N LEU A 133 -6.68 -13.15 10.92
CA LEU A 133 -5.85 -13.65 9.83
C LEU A 133 -5.17 -14.97 10.22
N ALA A 134 -4.69 -15.09 11.47
CA ALA A 134 -4.10 -16.32 11.98
C ALA A 134 -5.07 -17.53 11.92
N ASN A 135 -6.38 -17.28 12.09
CA ASN A 135 -7.41 -18.31 11.96
C ASN A 135 -7.87 -18.54 10.51
N ALA A 136 -7.63 -17.60 9.60
CA ALA A 136 -7.99 -17.70 8.20
C ALA A 136 -6.92 -18.33 7.32
N LEU A 137 -5.68 -18.43 7.80
CA LEU A 137 -4.58 -19.05 7.07
C LEU A 137 -4.67 -20.58 7.08
N SER A 138 -4.24 -21.20 5.98
CA SER A 138 -3.95 -22.63 5.89
C SER A 138 -2.73 -23.00 6.75
N PRO A 139 -2.45 -24.30 6.98
CA PRO A 139 -1.38 -24.73 7.89
C PRO A 139 -0.01 -24.09 7.59
N SER A 140 0.41 -24.07 6.31
CA SER A 140 1.68 -23.46 5.90
C SER A 140 1.51 -21.99 5.48
N GLY A 141 0.27 -21.49 5.38
CA GLY A 141 -0.07 -20.14 4.91
C GLY A 141 0.66 -19.02 5.67
N ALA A 142 0.91 -17.91 5.03
CA ALA A 142 1.65 -16.77 5.59
C ALA A 142 0.90 -15.44 5.41
N LEU A 143 1.22 -14.46 6.25
CA LEU A 143 0.92 -13.05 6.01
C LEU A 143 2.17 -12.39 5.40
N ALA A 144 2.02 -11.77 4.23
CA ALA A 144 3.04 -10.95 3.59
C ALA A 144 2.65 -9.47 3.69
N ILE A 145 3.49 -8.70 4.34
CA ILE A 145 3.37 -7.24 4.49
C ILE A 145 4.27 -6.62 3.44
N LEU A 146 3.68 -5.81 2.55
CA LEU A 146 4.39 -5.21 1.43
C LEU A 146 4.42 -3.69 1.55
N GLY A 147 5.53 -3.13 1.12
CA GLY A 147 5.68 -1.70 0.86
C GLY A 147 6.26 -1.47 -0.52
N VAL A 148 5.79 -0.44 -1.23
CA VAL A 148 6.41 0.01 -2.46
C VAL A 148 6.98 1.40 -2.27
N GLY A 149 8.25 1.56 -2.61
CA GLY A 149 8.98 2.83 -2.57
C GLY A 149 9.52 3.20 -3.94
N GLY A 150 9.69 4.50 -4.15
CA GLY A 150 10.39 5.02 -5.31
C GLY A 150 11.21 6.23 -4.92
N LYS A 151 12.50 6.19 -5.19
CA LYS A 151 13.40 7.33 -5.03
C LYS A 151 13.67 7.94 -6.40
N VAL A 152 13.58 9.25 -6.51
CA VAL A 152 13.95 9.93 -7.75
C VAL A 152 15.43 9.62 -8.05
N ALA A 153 15.70 9.17 -9.27
CA ALA A 153 17.01 8.74 -9.74
C ALA A 153 17.89 9.99 -10.02
N THR A 154 18.28 10.67 -8.95
CA THR A 154 19.18 11.81 -8.99
C THR A 154 20.11 11.80 -7.78
N GLU A 155 21.36 12.24 -7.94
CA GLU A 155 22.32 12.44 -6.86
C GLU A 155 22.16 13.81 -6.17
N ASP A 156 21.21 14.65 -6.61
CA ASP A 156 20.97 15.96 -6.03
C ASP A 156 20.33 15.86 -4.64
N GLN A 157 21.16 15.93 -3.61
CA GLN A 157 20.74 15.91 -2.21
C GLN A 157 19.82 17.09 -1.87
N ALA A 158 20.03 18.25 -2.49
CA ALA A 158 19.19 19.42 -2.25
C ALA A 158 17.78 19.21 -2.81
N PHE A 159 17.63 18.47 -3.91
CA PHE A 159 16.32 18.06 -4.41
C PHE A 159 15.59 17.16 -3.39
N HIS A 160 16.25 16.11 -2.92
CA HIS A 160 15.63 15.17 -1.95
C HIS A 160 15.24 15.88 -0.66
N GLN A 161 16.11 16.75 -0.15
CA GLN A 161 15.82 17.54 1.05
C GLN A 161 14.64 18.50 0.82
N GLY A 162 14.61 19.17 -0.33
CA GLY A 162 13.53 20.08 -0.71
C GLY A 162 12.16 19.39 -0.76
N VAL A 163 12.09 18.16 -1.32
CA VAL A 163 10.85 17.36 -1.30
C VAL A 163 10.41 17.03 0.12
N LEU A 164 11.34 16.61 0.99
CA LEU A 164 11.02 16.30 2.39
C LEU A 164 10.52 17.55 3.14
N ASP A 165 11.11 18.70 2.88
CA ASP A 165 10.73 19.96 3.53
C ASP A 165 9.35 20.43 3.07
N LEU A 166 8.99 20.22 1.79
CA LEU A 166 7.64 20.46 1.28
C LEU A 166 6.63 19.53 1.95
N ILE A 167 6.92 18.23 2.04
CA ILE A 167 6.05 17.28 2.75
C ILE A 167 5.83 17.72 4.20
N ARG A 168 6.90 18.04 4.93
CA ARG A 168 6.81 18.47 6.33
C ARG A 168 5.99 19.74 6.52
N ARG A 169 6.11 20.69 5.60
CA ARG A 169 5.41 21.98 5.66
C ARG A 169 3.91 21.84 5.43
N HIS A 170 3.52 20.97 4.51
CA HIS A 170 2.13 20.86 4.03
C HIS A 170 1.40 19.61 4.54
N THR A 171 2.07 18.70 5.25
CA THR A 171 1.40 17.53 5.83
C THR A 171 0.32 17.95 6.81
N THR A 172 -0.85 17.36 6.68
CA THR A 172 -2.00 17.58 7.59
C THR A 172 -1.91 16.75 8.87
N PHE A 173 -0.82 16.01 9.05
CA PHE A 173 -0.57 15.19 10.24
C PHE A 173 0.63 15.69 11.03
N ASN A 174 0.39 16.11 12.27
CA ASN A 174 1.44 16.57 13.17
C ASN A 174 2.39 15.46 13.67
N GLU A 175 2.00 14.20 13.50
CA GLU A 175 2.73 13.02 13.99
C GLU A 175 3.31 12.18 12.84
N TRP A 176 3.84 12.82 11.80
CA TRP A 176 4.53 12.08 10.76
C TRP A 176 5.81 11.43 11.30
N ARG A 177 5.85 10.10 11.28
CA ARG A 177 7.00 9.29 11.71
C ARG A 177 7.53 8.51 10.52
N PRO A 178 8.51 9.03 9.79
CA PRO A 178 9.11 8.34 8.65
C PRO A 178 9.89 7.09 9.05
N ASP A 179 10.25 6.97 10.32
CA ASP A 179 11.02 5.89 10.95
C ASP A 179 10.12 4.83 11.62
N PHE A 180 8.79 4.91 11.46
CA PHE A 180 7.89 3.93 12.06
C PHE A 180 7.99 2.57 11.36
N ASP A 181 8.50 1.57 12.07
CA ASP A 181 8.57 0.19 11.62
C ASP A 181 7.33 -0.60 12.09
N LEU A 182 6.41 -0.83 11.15
CA LEU A 182 5.18 -1.58 11.40
C LEU A 182 5.46 -3.02 11.85
N VAL A 183 6.43 -3.69 11.22
CA VAL A 183 6.74 -5.09 11.53
C VAL A 183 7.31 -5.21 12.93
N ALA A 184 8.29 -4.38 13.27
CA ALA A 184 8.85 -4.34 14.63
C ALA A 184 7.79 -4.06 15.70
N GLU A 185 6.82 -3.18 15.41
CA GLU A 185 5.72 -2.89 16.35
C GLU A 185 4.75 -4.07 16.51
N LEU A 186 4.42 -4.78 15.41
CA LEU A 186 3.59 -5.99 15.48
C LEU A 186 4.29 -7.12 16.26
N GLU A 187 5.59 -7.30 16.07
CA GLU A 187 6.39 -8.26 16.84
C GLU A 187 6.45 -7.90 18.32
N ARG A 188 6.71 -6.63 18.64
CA ARG A 188 6.71 -6.10 20.02
C ARG A 188 5.38 -6.36 20.74
N ARG A 189 4.26 -6.31 20.02
CA ARG A 189 2.93 -6.64 20.55
C ARG A 189 2.65 -8.15 20.61
N GLY A 190 3.53 -8.98 20.09
CA GLY A 190 3.30 -10.42 20.01
C GLY A 190 2.23 -10.82 18.99
N LEU A 191 1.91 -9.95 18.04
CA LEU A 191 0.89 -10.18 17.01
C LEU A 191 1.44 -10.86 15.76
N PHE A 192 2.72 -10.73 15.48
CA PHE A 192 3.37 -11.27 14.29
C PHE A 192 4.72 -11.88 14.63
N ARG A 193 5.13 -12.89 13.87
CA ARG A 193 6.47 -13.47 13.89
C ARG A 193 7.01 -13.50 12.47
N GLU A 194 8.05 -12.71 12.22
CA GLU A 194 8.75 -12.72 10.94
C GLU A 194 9.41 -14.07 10.67
N HIS A 195 9.30 -14.56 9.45
CA HIS A 195 9.99 -15.74 8.93
C HIS A 195 11.04 -15.38 7.88
N GLY A 196 10.88 -14.25 7.22
CA GLY A 196 11.84 -13.77 6.26
C GLY A 196 11.40 -12.46 5.62
N ARG A 197 12.35 -11.88 4.89
CA ARG A 197 12.13 -10.65 4.12
C ARG A 197 12.89 -10.67 2.81
N ALA A 198 12.40 -9.94 1.85
CA ALA A 198 13.05 -9.71 0.56
C ALA A 198 12.84 -8.27 0.13
N GLU A 199 13.74 -7.80 -0.70
CA GLU A 199 13.63 -6.55 -1.44
C GLU A 199 13.83 -6.86 -2.92
N THR A 200 13.00 -6.27 -3.78
CA THR A 200 13.14 -6.44 -5.22
C THR A 200 14.26 -5.57 -5.76
N ASP A 201 14.80 -5.94 -6.90
CA ASP A 201 15.61 -5.03 -7.68
C ASP A 201 14.82 -3.77 -8.02
N ALA A 202 15.51 -2.63 -8.06
CA ALA A 202 14.90 -1.38 -8.46
C ALA A 202 14.60 -1.38 -9.96
N VAL A 203 13.39 -1.00 -10.35
CA VAL A 203 13.00 -0.82 -11.74
C VAL A 203 12.73 0.65 -12.05
N PRO A 204 13.07 1.14 -13.25
CA PRO A 204 12.79 2.51 -13.64
C PRO A 204 11.28 2.71 -13.84
N PHE A 205 10.76 3.82 -13.32
CA PHE A 205 9.38 4.26 -13.54
C PHE A 205 9.39 5.75 -13.85
N ARG A 206 9.03 6.09 -15.10
CA ARG A 206 9.04 7.48 -15.58
C ARG A 206 7.66 8.11 -15.47
N GLN A 207 7.63 9.32 -14.94
CA GLN A 207 6.43 10.17 -14.83
C GLN A 207 6.67 11.55 -15.42
N ALA A 208 5.67 12.12 -16.06
CA ALA A 208 5.62 13.55 -16.31
C ALA A 208 5.59 14.31 -14.96
N VAL A 209 6.06 15.55 -14.96
CA VAL A 209 6.11 16.37 -13.74
C VAL A 209 4.74 16.45 -13.06
N ASP A 210 3.67 16.65 -13.85
CA ASP A 210 2.31 16.77 -13.31
C ASP A 210 1.82 15.45 -12.69
N GLU A 211 2.16 14.30 -13.27
CA GLU A 211 1.82 12.99 -12.70
C GLU A 211 2.58 12.72 -11.40
N TYR A 212 3.85 13.13 -11.36
CA TYR A 212 4.66 13.04 -10.13
C TYR A 212 4.08 13.89 -9.02
N VAL A 213 3.72 15.15 -9.30
CA VAL A 213 3.06 16.04 -8.33
C VAL A 213 1.74 15.45 -7.85
N GLU A 214 0.87 15.02 -8.78
CA GLU A 214 -0.43 14.42 -8.46
C GLU A 214 -0.30 13.15 -7.61
N SER A 215 0.79 12.37 -7.77
CA SER A 215 1.03 11.15 -6.99
C SER A 215 1.10 11.39 -5.46
N PHE A 216 1.45 12.60 -5.04
CA PHE A 216 1.50 12.97 -3.62
C PHE A 216 0.11 13.05 -2.99
N HIS A 217 -0.92 13.41 -3.77
CA HIS A 217 -2.31 13.47 -3.30
C HIS A 217 -2.95 12.09 -3.10
N ALA A 218 -2.30 11.02 -3.57
CA ALA A 218 -2.66 9.65 -3.20
C ALA A 218 -2.25 9.29 -1.76
N ARG A 219 -1.49 10.14 -1.07
CA ARG A 219 -1.09 9.97 0.32
C ARG A 219 -2.13 10.60 1.25
N ALA A 220 -2.51 9.88 2.31
CA ALA A 220 -3.51 10.36 3.25
C ALA A 220 -3.18 11.73 3.87
N SER A 221 -1.89 12.04 4.07
CA SER A 221 -1.44 13.30 4.69
C SER A 221 -1.44 14.51 3.77
N LEU A 222 -1.53 14.28 2.45
CA LEU A 222 -1.49 15.31 1.41
C LEU A 222 -2.69 15.19 0.46
N SER A 223 -3.75 14.48 0.85
CA SER A 223 -4.92 14.30 0.00
C SER A 223 -5.72 15.58 -0.18
N TRP A 224 -6.32 15.73 -1.36
CA TRP A 224 -7.16 16.87 -1.73
C TRP A 224 -8.26 17.20 -0.71
N GLU A 225 -8.83 16.18 -0.05
CA GLU A 225 -9.92 16.36 0.92
C GLU A 225 -9.44 16.88 2.27
N ARG A 226 -8.14 16.85 2.53
CA ARG A 226 -7.56 17.25 3.82
C ARG A 226 -6.80 18.55 3.77
N MET A 227 -6.19 18.83 2.63
CA MET A 227 -5.50 20.09 2.42
C MET A 227 -6.51 21.20 2.15
N ALA A 228 -6.27 22.39 2.68
CA ALA A 228 -6.98 23.55 2.19
C ALA A 228 -6.63 23.78 0.70
N PRO A 229 -7.56 24.21 -0.15
CA PRO A 229 -7.30 24.38 -1.58
C PRO A 229 -6.07 25.24 -1.90
N ASP A 230 -5.86 26.32 -1.15
CA ASP A 230 -4.71 27.20 -1.32
C ASP A 230 -3.39 26.53 -0.91
N ASP A 231 -3.41 25.70 0.14
CA ASP A 231 -2.24 24.90 0.58
C ASP A 231 -1.88 23.83 -0.43
N ALA A 232 -2.87 23.14 -1.01
CA ALA A 232 -2.65 22.16 -2.06
C ALA A 232 -2.03 22.81 -3.30
N ALA A 233 -2.57 23.93 -3.74
CA ALA A 233 -2.04 24.69 -4.87
C ALA A 233 -0.62 25.21 -4.60
N ALA A 234 -0.33 25.66 -3.39
CA ALA A 234 1.01 26.09 -2.99
C ALA A 234 2.00 24.95 -2.98
N PHE A 235 1.61 23.76 -2.44
CA PHE A 235 2.42 22.55 -2.49
C PHE A 235 2.74 22.14 -3.93
N ASP A 236 1.74 22.06 -4.79
CA ASP A 236 1.88 21.67 -6.20
C ASP A 236 2.81 22.59 -6.97
N SER A 237 2.60 23.91 -6.80
CA SER A 237 3.43 24.91 -7.46
C SER A 237 4.90 24.80 -7.01
N ALA A 238 5.12 24.67 -5.70
CA ALA A 238 6.47 24.58 -5.15
C ALA A 238 7.16 23.27 -5.56
N LEU A 239 6.45 22.14 -5.53
CA LEU A 239 7.01 20.85 -5.95
C LEU A 239 7.32 20.82 -7.44
N ARG A 240 6.40 21.32 -8.28
CA ARG A 240 6.62 21.44 -9.73
C ARG A 240 7.85 22.31 -10.04
N GLN A 241 7.97 23.46 -9.39
CA GLN A 241 9.12 24.32 -9.57
C GLN A 241 10.42 23.64 -9.15
N LEU A 242 10.43 22.94 -8.02
CA LEU A 242 11.60 22.19 -7.54
C LEU A 242 12.02 21.10 -8.54
N VAL A 243 11.06 20.34 -9.07
CA VAL A 243 11.32 19.28 -10.07
C VAL A 243 11.90 19.88 -11.34
N VAL A 244 11.25 20.89 -11.92
CA VAL A 244 11.70 21.49 -13.19
C VAL A 244 13.11 22.09 -13.06
N GLN A 245 13.41 22.73 -11.93
CA GLN A 245 14.73 23.35 -11.71
C GLN A 245 15.84 22.34 -11.46
N ARG A 246 15.55 21.20 -10.84
CA ARG A 246 16.57 20.26 -10.36
C ARG A 246 16.66 18.95 -11.13
N VAL A 247 15.56 18.54 -11.74
CA VAL A 247 15.45 17.23 -12.42
C VAL A 247 15.13 17.39 -13.90
N GLY A 248 14.22 18.31 -14.25
CA GLY A 248 13.81 18.59 -15.63
C GLY A 248 12.34 18.31 -15.90
N ASP A 249 12.00 17.98 -17.15
CA ASP A 249 10.61 17.88 -17.63
C ASP A 249 9.90 16.56 -17.25
N ALA A 250 10.63 15.59 -16.70
CA ALA A 250 10.09 14.31 -16.25
C ALA A 250 10.92 13.80 -15.07
N VAL A 251 10.27 12.99 -14.24
CA VAL A 251 10.88 12.33 -13.08
C VAL A 251 11.07 10.86 -13.41
N GLU A 252 12.26 10.35 -13.19
CA GLU A 252 12.54 8.92 -13.21
C GLU A 252 12.73 8.42 -11.78
N LEU A 253 11.90 7.47 -11.38
CA LEU A 253 11.95 6.83 -10.08
C LEU A 253 12.64 5.47 -10.20
N ALA A 254 13.54 5.18 -9.28
CA ALA A 254 14.02 3.83 -9.02
C ALA A 254 13.03 3.18 -8.03
N VAL A 255 12.12 2.36 -8.55
CA VAL A 255 11.03 1.76 -7.77
C VAL A 255 11.41 0.36 -7.31
N HIS A 256 11.30 0.10 -6.03
CA HIS A 256 11.51 -1.22 -5.42
C HIS A 256 10.36 -1.56 -4.46
N ALA A 257 10.21 -2.83 -4.15
CA ALA A 257 9.27 -3.29 -3.14
C ALA A 257 10.00 -4.02 -2.02
N THR A 258 9.53 -3.80 -0.80
CA THR A 258 9.92 -4.60 0.37
C THR A 258 8.79 -5.57 0.68
N ILE A 259 9.14 -6.82 0.96
CA ILE A 259 8.21 -7.89 1.33
C ILE A 259 8.72 -8.51 2.63
N VAL A 260 7.91 -8.45 3.68
CA VAL A 260 8.18 -9.17 4.93
C VAL A 260 7.07 -10.18 5.14
N TRP A 261 7.43 -11.45 5.35
CA TRP A 261 6.42 -12.49 5.56
C TRP A 261 6.66 -13.28 6.84
N GLY A 262 5.58 -13.83 7.37
CA GLY A 262 5.60 -14.59 8.59
C GLY A 262 4.25 -15.09 9.02
N LYS A 263 4.14 -15.46 10.28
CA LYS A 263 2.89 -15.94 10.88
C LYS A 263 2.26 -14.86 11.76
N PRO A 264 1.00 -14.51 11.50
CA PRO A 264 0.19 -13.82 12.49
C PRO A 264 -0.01 -14.76 13.70
N VAL A 265 0.04 -14.19 14.91
CA VAL A 265 -0.10 -14.94 16.16
C VAL A 265 -1.57 -14.96 16.57
N ARG A 266 -2.03 -16.14 17.01
CA ARG A 266 -3.36 -16.29 17.64
C ARG A 266 -3.32 -15.69 19.04
N SER A 267 -4.26 -14.86 19.38
CA SER A 267 -4.47 -14.39 20.77
C SER A 267 -5.00 -15.50 21.65
#